data_e1e01f47e5e56d26d445e91bdaa7df12
#
_entry.id   e1e01f47e5e56d26d445e91bdaa7df12
#
_cell.length_a   1.000
_cell.length_b   1.000
_cell.length_c   1.000
_cell.angle_alpha   90.00
_cell.angle_beta   90.00
_cell.angle_gamma   90.00
#
_symmetry.space_group_name_H-M   'P 1'
#
loop_
_entity.id
_entity.type
_entity.pdbx_description
1 polymer ?
#
loop_
_entity_poly.entity_id
_entity_poly.type
_entity_poly.pdbx_seq_one_letter_code
_entity_poly.pdbx_strand_id
1 'polypeptide(L)'
;ETYNYLEAENGNQAIQMTADNPGIDLMLLDINMPQMNGFEVLEIMKRSQCIAETPVIMISSEDAVNTMRKAYELGITDYITRPFDSVIVKKRVQNTLGLYMKQKHLINVVYDQVYEKEENNNIMIQIMSNILGSRNSESREHILHIKTATEMMLRQLVKVTDAYPLTEADIALITTASSLHDIGKIRIPEEILNKPGRLTDEEFKIMKTHSELGAAIIKDMDFPQDHPLVHTAWEICRWHHERWDGKGYPDGLKGEEIPICAQV
;
A
#
# COMPACT_ATOMS: atom_id res chain seq x y z
N GLU A 1 38.60 2.91 -3.34
CA GLU A 1 37.29 2.96 -4.01
C GLU A 1 37.38 4.07 -5.06
N THR A 2 37.08 3.75 -6.30
CA THR A 2 36.99 4.68 -7.42
C THR A 2 35.53 5.10 -7.55
N TYR A 3 35.25 6.39 -7.43
CA TYR A 3 33.92 6.96 -7.70
C TYR A 3 33.85 7.40 -9.17
N ASN A 4 32.67 7.25 -9.77
CA ASN A 4 32.35 7.97 -11.00
C ASN A 4 31.89 9.37 -10.59
N TYR A 5 32.43 10.41 -11.25
CA TYR A 5 32.06 11.78 -10.91
C TYR A 5 31.64 12.55 -12.16
N LEU A 6 30.71 13.46 -11.97
CA LEU A 6 30.27 14.44 -12.94
C LEU A 6 30.67 15.81 -12.42
N GLU A 7 31.08 16.71 -13.29
CA GLU A 7 31.46 18.05 -12.91
C GLU A 7 30.54 19.09 -13.57
N ALA A 8 30.04 20.02 -12.77
CA ALA A 8 29.22 21.14 -13.20
C ALA A 8 29.95 22.46 -12.89
N GLU A 9 30.05 23.36 -13.83
CA GLU A 9 30.74 24.65 -13.69
C GLU A 9 29.87 25.73 -13.02
N ASN A 10 28.56 25.52 -12.97
CA ASN A 10 27.58 26.43 -12.38
C ASN A 10 26.31 25.69 -11.94
N GLY A 11 25.44 26.39 -11.19
CA GLY A 11 24.23 25.80 -10.64
C GLY A 11 23.22 25.35 -11.69
N ASN A 12 23.10 26.04 -12.85
CA ASN A 12 22.20 25.62 -13.91
C ASN A 12 22.59 24.25 -14.47
N GLN A 13 23.88 24.07 -14.73
CA GLN A 13 24.44 22.81 -15.21
C GLN A 13 24.28 21.69 -14.15
N ALA A 14 24.46 22.01 -12.86
CA ALA A 14 24.29 21.05 -11.80
C ALA A 14 22.82 20.53 -11.73
N ILE A 15 21.83 21.41 -11.84
CA ILE A 15 20.40 21.03 -11.88
C ILE A 15 20.09 20.17 -13.11
N GLN A 16 20.57 20.58 -14.28
CA GLN A 16 20.35 19.81 -15.51
C GLN A 16 20.97 18.41 -15.41
N MET A 17 22.22 18.31 -14.92
CA MET A 17 22.88 17.02 -14.72
C MET A 17 22.12 16.12 -13.72
N THR A 18 21.55 16.70 -12.67
CA THR A 18 20.74 15.94 -11.71
C THR A 18 19.47 15.40 -12.37
N ALA A 19 18.84 16.17 -13.25
CA ALA A 19 17.65 15.74 -13.99
C ALA A 19 17.97 14.64 -15.03
N ASP A 20 19.10 14.77 -15.71
CA ASP A 20 19.53 13.83 -16.75
C ASP A 20 20.11 12.53 -16.17
N ASN A 21 20.52 12.54 -14.90
CA ASN A 21 21.15 11.41 -14.22
C ASN A 21 20.47 11.13 -12.86
N PRO A 22 19.31 10.46 -12.84
CA PRO A 22 18.59 10.17 -11.60
C PRO A 22 19.32 9.20 -10.65
N GLY A 23 20.48 8.68 -11.03
CA GLY A 23 21.33 7.79 -10.24
C GLY A 23 22.47 8.49 -9.51
N ILE A 24 22.46 9.82 -9.37
CA ILE A 24 23.50 10.53 -8.60
C ILE A 24 23.32 10.21 -7.10
N ASP A 25 24.35 9.57 -6.53
CA ASP A 25 24.32 9.12 -5.13
C ASP A 25 24.71 10.20 -4.12
N LEU A 26 25.36 11.29 -4.53
CA LEU A 26 25.76 12.42 -3.67
C LEU A 26 26.16 13.62 -4.51
N MET A 27 25.81 14.82 -4.04
CA MET A 27 26.26 16.08 -4.61
C MET A 27 27.18 16.81 -3.65
N LEU A 28 28.37 17.23 -4.16
CA LEU A 28 29.23 18.22 -3.51
C LEU A 28 28.93 19.58 -4.14
N LEU A 29 28.43 20.53 -3.36
CA LEU A 29 27.91 21.80 -3.86
C LEU A 29 28.66 22.98 -3.26
N ASP A 30 29.31 23.79 -4.09
CA ASP A 30 29.89 25.08 -3.67
C ASP A 30 28.76 26.13 -3.53
N ILE A 31 28.89 27.03 -2.57
CA ILE A 31 27.98 28.18 -2.44
C ILE A 31 28.25 29.19 -3.56
N ASN A 32 29.49 29.51 -3.77
CA ASN A 32 29.92 30.62 -4.66
C ASN A 32 30.17 30.13 -6.08
N MET A 33 29.14 30.02 -6.89
CA MET A 33 29.20 29.65 -8.28
C MET A 33 28.65 30.77 -9.18
N PRO A 34 29.15 30.90 -10.41
CA PRO A 34 28.63 31.86 -11.38
C PRO A 34 27.20 31.48 -11.83
N GLN A 35 26.43 32.45 -12.30
CA GLN A 35 25.06 32.34 -12.84
C GLN A 35 24.01 31.94 -11.82
N MET A 36 24.18 30.82 -11.12
CA MET A 36 23.29 30.32 -10.08
C MET A 36 24.14 29.82 -8.92
N ASN A 37 23.91 30.38 -7.72
CA ASN A 37 24.65 30.00 -6.51
C ASN A 37 24.12 28.70 -5.86
N GLY A 38 24.87 28.14 -4.90
CA GLY A 38 24.51 26.86 -4.26
C GLY A 38 23.17 26.90 -3.50
N PHE A 39 22.77 28.05 -2.94
CA PHE A 39 21.47 28.16 -2.28
C PHE A 39 20.32 28.09 -3.26
N GLU A 40 20.42 28.71 -4.41
CA GLU A 40 19.41 28.65 -5.47
C GLU A 40 19.26 27.23 -6.00
N VAL A 41 20.37 26.48 -6.13
CA VAL A 41 20.33 25.04 -6.46
C VAL A 41 19.56 24.25 -5.41
N LEU A 42 19.84 24.45 -4.11
CA LEU A 42 19.14 23.77 -3.01
C LEU A 42 17.64 24.09 -2.99
N GLU A 43 17.25 25.34 -3.25
CA GLU A 43 15.84 25.73 -3.32
C GLU A 43 15.10 25.00 -4.45
N ILE A 44 15.71 24.84 -5.59
CA ILE A 44 15.15 24.07 -6.71
C ILE A 44 15.06 22.59 -6.36
N MET A 45 16.12 21.99 -5.82
CA MET A 45 16.12 20.58 -5.40
C MET A 45 15.07 20.30 -4.31
N LYS A 46 14.85 21.25 -3.40
CA LYS A 46 13.82 21.13 -2.36
C LYS A 46 12.41 21.18 -2.95
N ARG A 47 12.14 22.07 -3.90
CA ARG A 47 10.83 22.18 -4.59
C ARG A 47 10.53 20.95 -5.45
N SER A 48 11.53 20.38 -6.09
CA SER A 48 11.39 19.14 -6.89
C SER A 48 11.47 17.85 -6.07
N GLN A 49 11.64 17.95 -4.74
CA GLN A 49 11.84 16.83 -3.81
C GLN A 49 13.12 15.98 -4.05
N CYS A 50 13.95 16.32 -5.03
CA CYS A 50 15.19 15.61 -5.34
C CYS A 50 16.20 15.61 -4.18
N ILE A 51 16.13 16.60 -3.28
CA ILE A 51 17.02 16.68 -2.09
C ILE A 51 16.80 15.51 -1.10
N ALA A 52 15.64 14.87 -1.13
CA ALA A 52 15.35 13.69 -0.31
C ALA A 52 16.02 12.41 -0.85
N GLU A 53 16.29 12.39 -2.16
CA GLU A 53 16.87 11.23 -2.86
C GLU A 53 18.37 11.35 -3.06
N THR A 54 18.88 12.60 -3.21
CA THR A 54 20.32 12.89 -3.43
C THR A 54 20.86 13.70 -2.27
N PRO A 55 21.68 13.13 -1.37
CA PRO A 55 22.31 13.86 -0.28
C PRO A 55 23.26 14.93 -0.81
N VAL A 56 23.20 16.11 -0.21
CA VAL A 56 24.03 17.24 -0.58
C VAL A 56 25.00 17.60 0.55
N ILE A 57 26.28 17.63 0.23
CA ILE A 57 27.32 18.20 1.10
C ILE A 57 27.71 19.55 0.53
N MET A 58 27.45 20.61 1.28
CA MET A 58 27.80 21.97 0.87
C MET A 58 29.25 22.29 1.23
N ILE A 59 29.98 22.92 0.32
CA ILE A 59 31.36 23.37 0.53
C ILE A 59 31.40 24.91 0.43
N SER A 60 32.03 25.59 1.38
CA SER A 60 32.12 27.05 1.37
C SER A 60 33.39 27.59 2.04
N SER A 61 33.78 28.79 1.64
CA SER A 61 34.74 29.61 2.37
C SER A 61 34.11 30.44 3.48
N GLU A 62 32.77 30.46 3.59
CA GLU A 62 32.02 31.17 4.62
C GLU A 62 31.76 30.23 5.81
N ASP A 63 32.22 30.65 6.98
CA ASP A 63 31.99 29.93 8.25
C ASP A 63 30.92 30.62 9.14
N ALA A 64 30.20 31.58 8.58
CA ALA A 64 29.14 32.30 9.28
C ALA A 64 28.02 31.35 9.70
N VAL A 65 27.70 31.33 11.00
CA VAL A 65 26.68 30.46 11.60
C VAL A 65 25.32 30.61 10.88
N ASN A 66 24.98 31.80 10.42
CA ASN A 66 23.72 32.05 9.72
C ASN A 66 23.67 31.38 8.34
N THR A 67 24.80 31.39 7.61
CA THR A 67 24.95 30.75 6.29
C THR A 67 24.78 29.22 6.44
N MET A 68 25.45 28.66 7.44
CA MET A 68 25.37 27.23 7.77
C MET A 68 23.94 26.83 8.20
N ARG A 69 23.28 27.62 9.06
CA ARG A 69 21.90 27.39 9.47
C ARG A 69 20.94 27.37 8.27
N LYS A 70 21.03 28.37 7.40
CA LYS A 70 20.22 28.45 6.18
C LYS A 70 20.41 27.20 5.29
N ALA A 71 21.64 26.73 5.14
CA ALA A 71 21.91 25.54 4.35
C ALA A 71 21.23 24.27 4.94
N TYR A 72 21.30 24.04 6.26
CA TYR A 72 20.61 22.94 6.92
C TYR A 72 19.08 23.06 6.86
N GLU A 73 18.52 24.27 6.97
CA GLU A 73 17.08 24.51 6.80
C GLU A 73 16.59 24.17 5.37
N LEU A 74 17.47 24.31 4.38
CA LEU A 74 17.19 23.90 3.01
C LEU A 74 17.34 22.39 2.79
N GLY A 75 17.94 21.65 3.73
CA GLY A 75 17.96 20.18 3.73
C GLY A 75 19.29 19.56 3.33
N ILE A 76 20.42 20.28 3.43
CA ILE A 76 21.73 19.65 3.20
C ILE A 76 22.01 18.58 4.25
N THR A 77 22.81 17.60 3.89
CA THR A 77 23.23 16.51 4.75
C THR A 77 24.46 16.91 5.60
N ASP A 78 25.38 17.68 5.04
CA ASP A 78 26.59 18.12 5.72
C ASP A 78 27.13 19.42 5.14
N TYR A 79 27.99 20.08 5.90
CA TYR A 79 28.62 21.36 5.53
C TYR A 79 30.14 21.32 5.79
N ILE A 80 30.94 21.71 4.83
CA ILE A 80 32.40 21.71 4.89
C ILE A 80 32.94 23.11 4.66
N THR A 81 33.70 23.64 5.61
CA THR A 81 34.36 24.96 5.48
C THR A 81 35.74 24.84 4.85
N ARG A 82 36.13 25.82 4.03
CA ARG A 82 37.48 25.97 3.53
C ARG A 82 38.35 26.79 4.49
N PRO A 83 39.64 26.49 4.68
CA PRO A 83 40.39 25.38 4.05
C PRO A 83 40.03 24.03 4.67
N PHE A 84 39.96 22.98 3.85
CA PHE A 84 39.59 21.63 4.31
C PHE A 84 40.74 20.64 4.07
N ASP A 85 40.80 19.62 4.91
CA ASP A 85 41.65 18.46 4.74
C ASP A 85 40.94 17.44 3.81
N SER A 86 41.65 17.01 2.77
CA SER A 86 41.09 16.05 1.80
C SER A 86 40.71 14.69 2.40
N VAL A 87 41.39 14.24 3.49
CA VAL A 87 41.07 13.01 4.17
C VAL A 87 39.74 13.14 4.92
N ILE A 88 39.52 14.31 5.53
CA ILE A 88 38.25 14.60 6.23
C ILE A 88 37.10 14.64 5.22
N VAL A 89 37.24 15.35 4.08
CA VAL A 89 36.22 15.41 3.02
C VAL A 89 35.88 13.99 2.54
N LYS A 90 36.92 13.19 2.21
CA LYS A 90 36.75 11.80 1.80
C LYS A 90 35.96 10.97 2.81
N LYS A 91 36.25 11.11 4.11
CA LYS A 91 35.54 10.41 5.17
C LYS A 91 34.09 10.84 5.31
N ARG A 92 33.79 12.13 5.21
CA ARG A 92 32.43 12.66 5.23
C ARG A 92 31.59 12.13 4.05
N VAL A 93 32.16 12.16 2.84
CA VAL A 93 31.55 11.56 1.64
C VAL A 93 31.27 10.08 1.85
N GLN A 94 32.26 9.30 2.32
CA GLN A 94 32.10 7.87 2.59
C GLN A 94 31.00 7.59 3.62
N ASN A 95 30.95 8.35 4.70
CA ASN A 95 29.94 8.17 5.75
C ASN A 95 28.54 8.51 5.23
N THR A 96 28.40 9.61 4.50
CA THR A 96 27.13 10.04 3.91
C THR A 96 26.62 8.99 2.92
N LEU A 97 27.45 8.58 1.95
CA LEU A 97 27.10 7.51 1.01
C LEU A 97 26.73 6.21 1.72
N GLY A 98 27.51 5.81 2.72
CA GLY A 98 27.23 4.58 3.49
C GLY A 98 25.88 4.62 4.22
N LEU A 99 25.48 5.75 4.77
CA LEU A 99 24.19 5.94 5.43
C LEU A 99 23.04 5.89 4.42
N TYR A 100 23.15 6.64 3.32
CA TYR A 100 22.10 6.68 2.28
C TYR A 100 21.94 5.34 1.56
N MET A 101 23.03 4.64 1.25
CA MET A 101 22.96 3.30 0.66
C MET A 101 22.25 2.30 1.60
N LYS A 102 22.53 2.36 2.90
CA LYS A 102 21.84 1.53 3.90
C LYS A 102 20.36 1.86 3.99
N GLN A 103 20.01 3.15 3.99
CA GLN A 103 18.61 3.59 4.02
C GLN A 103 17.85 3.13 2.77
N LYS A 104 18.43 3.31 1.58
CA LYS A 104 17.86 2.87 0.30
C LYS A 104 17.69 1.35 0.26
N HIS A 105 18.68 0.61 0.76
CA HIS A 105 18.58 -0.84 0.90
C HIS A 105 17.46 -1.27 1.84
N LEU A 106 17.31 -0.62 3.00
CA LEU A 106 16.22 -0.91 3.95
C LEU A 106 14.85 -0.64 3.35
N ILE A 107 14.69 0.47 2.62
CA ILE A 107 13.44 0.80 1.93
C ILE A 107 13.09 -0.29 0.91
N ASN A 108 14.06 -0.73 0.10
CA ASN A 108 13.84 -1.80 -0.88
C ASN A 108 13.47 -3.12 -0.19
N VAL A 109 14.17 -3.50 0.88
CA VAL A 109 13.84 -4.72 1.65
C VAL A 109 12.42 -4.66 2.22
N VAL A 110 12.01 -3.52 2.77
CA VAL A 110 10.63 -3.34 3.26
C VAL A 110 9.63 -3.45 2.10
N TYR A 111 9.93 -2.85 0.95
CA TYR A 111 9.07 -2.92 -0.23
C TYR A 111 8.90 -4.36 -0.73
N ASP A 112 10.01 -5.09 -0.83
CA ASP A 112 10.00 -6.50 -1.23
C ASP A 112 9.22 -7.37 -0.24
N GLN A 113 9.40 -7.16 1.08
CA GLN A 113 8.66 -7.88 2.10
C GLN A 113 7.16 -7.59 2.09
N VAL A 114 6.76 -6.34 1.88
CA VAL A 114 5.35 -5.98 1.76
C VAL A 114 4.73 -6.63 0.53
N TYR A 115 5.43 -6.56 -0.61
CA TYR A 115 4.97 -7.17 -1.86
C TYR A 115 4.83 -8.69 -1.74
N GLU A 116 5.85 -9.37 -1.19
CA GLU A 116 5.83 -10.82 -0.96
C GLU A 116 4.69 -11.23 -0.01
N LYS A 117 4.45 -10.44 1.04
CA LYS A 117 3.35 -10.68 1.98
C LYS A 117 1.98 -10.56 1.30
N GLU A 118 1.79 -9.57 0.44
CA GLU A 118 0.55 -9.39 -0.31
C GLU A 118 0.33 -10.54 -1.31
N GLU A 119 1.38 -10.97 -2.02
CA GLU A 119 1.32 -12.10 -2.94
C GLU A 119 0.97 -13.40 -2.20
N ASN A 120 1.63 -13.68 -1.08
CA ASN A 120 1.34 -14.84 -0.24
C ASN A 120 -0.10 -14.83 0.29
N ASN A 121 -0.62 -13.67 0.74
CA ASN A 121 -2.01 -13.55 1.15
C ASN A 121 -2.98 -13.85 -0.01
N ASN A 122 -2.70 -13.35 -1.21
CA ASN A 122 -3.52 -13.63 -2.39
C ASN A 122 -3.48 -15.11 -2.78
N ILE A 123 -2.31 -15.75 -2.70
CA ILE A 123 -2.15 -17.20 -2.94
C ILE A 123 -2.95 -18.01 -1.91
N MET A 124 -2.88 -17.67 -0.62
CA MET A 124 -3.64 -18.35 0.42
C MET A 124 -5.15 -18.23 0.20
N ILE A 125 -5.64 -17.03 -0.13
CA ILE A 125 -7.05 -16.82 -0.47
C ILE A 125 -7.43 -17.67 -1.70
N GLN A 126 -6.59 -17.73 -2.74
CA GLN A 126 -6.82 -18.55 -3.91
C GLN A 126 -6.86 -20.06 -3.57
N ILE A 127 -5.97 -20.53 -2.69
CA ILE A 127 -5.98 -21.92 -2.25
C ILE A 127 -7.26 -22.25 -1.50
N MET A 128 -7.65 -21.41 -0.53
CA MET A 128 -8.90 -21.57 0.22
C MET A 128 -10.11 -21.57 -0.73
N SER A 129 -10.14 -20.63 -1.67
CA SER A 129 -11.18 -20.51 -2.68
C SER A 129 -11.23 -21.74 -3.62
N ASN A 130 -10.08 -22.29 -4.02
CA ASN A 130 -10.03 -23.51 -4.83
C ASN A 130 -10.53 -24.74 -4.05
N ILE A 131 -10.21 -24.84 -2.76
CA ILE A 131 -10.73 -25.92 -1.89
C ILE A 131 -12.26 -25.82 -1.79
N LEU A 132 -12.78 -24.61 -1.63
CA LEU A 132 -14.22 -24.33 -1.61
C LEU A 132 -14.86 -24.62 -2.97
N GLY A 133 -14.28 -24.12 -4.05
CA GLY A 133 -14.75 -24.30 -5.42
C GLY A 133 -14.66 -25.75 -5.93
N SER A 134 -13.79 -26.60 -5.36
CA SER A 134 -13.74 -28.03 -5.70
C SER A 134 -14.97 -28.81 -5.20
N ARG A 135 -15.67 -28.32 -4.19
CA ARG A 135 -16.98 -28.84 -3.73
C ARG A 135 -18.16 -28.18 -4.42
N ASN A 136 -18.00 -26.94 -4.81
CA ASN A 136 -18.96 -26.09 -5.48
C ASN A 136 -18.52 -25.91 -6.93
N SER A 137 -19.31 -26.10 -7.91
CA SER A 137 -18.98 -25.76 -9.30
C SER A 137 -18.64 -24.25 -9.55
N GLU A 138 -18.31 -23.51 -8.48
CA GLU A 138 -17.81 -22.14 -8.56
C GLU A 138 -16.38 -22.13 -9.05
N SER A 139 -16.16 -21.49 -10.19
CA SER A 139 -14.85 -21.39 -10.81
C SER A 139 -13.97 -20.38 -10.08
N ARG A 140 -12.64 -20.59 -10.14
CA ARG A 140 -11.62 -19.62 -9.70
C ARG A 140 -11.88 -18.20 -10.25
N GLU A 141 -12.41 -18.13 -11.46
CA GLU A 141 -12.75 -16.89 -12.14
C GLU A 141 -13.88 -16.16 -11.43
N HIS A 142 -14.84 -16.85 -10.85
CA HIS A 142 -15.93 -16.25 -10.08
C HIS A 142 -15.43 -15.44 -8.89
N ILE A 143 -14.51 -15.99 -8.10
CA ILE A 143 -13.94 -15.31 -6.92
C ILE A 143 -13.12 -14.09 -7.32
N LEU A 144 -12.35 -14.21 -8.41
CA LEU A 144 -11.61 -13.07 -8.95
C LEU A 144 -12.56 -11.97 -9.43
N HIS A 145 -13.67 -12.34 -10.07
CA HIS A 145 -14.69 -11.39 -10.51
C HIS A 145 -15.37 -10.69 -9.35
N ILE A 146 -15.75 -11.41 -8.27
CA ILE A 146 -16.32 -10.81 -7.06
C ILE A 146 -15.35 -9.80 -6.46
N LYS A 147 -14.08 -10.19 -6.26
CA LYS A 147 -13.04 -9.31 -5.72
C LYS A 147 -12.88 -8.05 -6.55
N THR A 148 -12.77 -8.19 -7.88
CA THR A 148 -12.59 -7.05 -8.79
C THR A 148 -13.84 -6.15 -8.81
N ALA A 149 -15.03 -6.73 -8.83
CA ALA A 149 -16.28 -5.98 -8.83
C ALA A 149 -16.46 -5.20 -7.52
N THR A 150 -16.22 -5.83 -6.37
CA THR A 150 -16.26 -5.18 -5.06
C THR A 150 -15.31 -3.98 -5.01
N GLU A 151 -14.04 -4.15 -5.42
CA GLU A 151 -13.08 -3.06 -5.45
C GLU A 151 -13.53 -1.91 -6.34
N MET A 152 -13.99 -2.21 -7.55
CA MET A 152 -14.47 -1.19 -8.50
C MET A 152 -15.68 -0.44 -7.96
N MET A 153 -16.63 -1.14 -7.34
CA MET A 153 -17.83 -0.52 -6.76
C MET A 153 -17.47 0.40 -5.60
N LEU A 154 -16.62 -0.05 -4.66
CA LEU A 154 -16.18 0.76 -3.52
C LEU A 154 -15.38 2.00 -3.96
N ARG A 155 -14.44 1.83 -4.90
CA ARG A 155 -13.69 2.96 -5.47
C ARG A 155 -14.58 3.97 -6.21
N GLN A 156 -15.66 3.51 -6.81
CA GLN A 156 -16.64 4.40 -7.42
C GLN A 156 -17.53 5.06 -6.37
N LEU A 157 -17.95 4.33 -5.34
CA LEU A 157 -18.78 4.84 -4.26
C LEU A 157 -18.16 6.06 -3.58
N VAL A 158 -16.88 5.97 -3.17
CA VAL A 158 -16.17 7.08 -2.51
C VAL A 158 -15.95 8.30 -3.40
N LYS A 159 -16.12 8.17 -4.72
CA LYS A 159 -16.06 9.31 -5.66
C LYS A 159 -17.39 10.02 -5.81
N VAL A 160 -18.51 9.32 -5.57
CA VAL A 160 -19.86 9.86 -5.86
C VAL A 160 -20.61 10.28 -4.61
N THR A 161 -20.16 9.88 -3.41
CA THR A 161 -20.79 10.25 -2.14
C THR A 161 -19.81 10.25 -0.97
N ASP A 162 -20.01 11.19 -0.04
CA ASP A 162 -19.28 11.27 1.24
C ASP A 162 -20.00 10.50 2.36
N ALA A 163 -21.11 9.83 2.07
CA ALA A 163 -21.89 9.09 3.07
C ALA A 163 -21.12 7.91 3.67
N TYR A 164 -20.16 7.38 2.93
CA TYR A 164 -19.30 6.25 3.37
C TYR A 164 -17.83 6.66 3.28
N PRO A 165 -17.24 7.21 4.35
CA PRO A 165 -15.85 7.69 4.37
C PRO A 165 -14.86 6.53 4.46
N LEU A 166 -14.76 5.72 3.38
CA LEU A 166 -13.85 4.59 3.30
C LEU A 166 -12.45 5.04 2.88
N THR A 167 -11.44 4.57 3.62
CA THR A 167 -10.03 4.74 3.24
C THR A 167 -9.60 3.67 2.22
N GLU A 168 -8.43 3.84 1.59
CA GLU A 168 -7.84 2.79 0.74
C GLU A 168 -7.62 1.47 1.51
N ALA A 169 -7.30 1.56 2.81
CA ALA A 169 -7.15 0.39 3.66
C ALA A 169 -8.49 -0.33 3.88
N ASP A 170 -9.59 0.42 4.05
CA ASP A 170 -10.94 -0.16 4.20
C ASP A 170 -11.38 -0.84 2.91
N ILE A 171 -11.13 -0.21 1.75
CA ILE A 171 -11.43 -0.79 0.44
C ILE A 171 -10.67 -2.11 0.25
N ALA A 172 -9.37 -2.12 0.51
CA ALA A 172 -8.54 -3.32 0.41
C ALA A 172 -9.01 -4.43 1.37
N LEU A 173 -9.39 -4.07 2.59
CA LEU A 173 -9.91 -4.97 3.61
C LEU A 173 -11.21 -5.64 3.15
N ILE A 174 -12.21 -4.84 2.74
CA ILE A 174 -13.51 -5.32 2.26
C ILE A 174 -13.33 -6.19 1.03
N THR A 175 -12.51 -5.76 0.07
CA THR A 175 -12.19 -6.50 -1.16
C THR A 175 -11.56 -7.87 -0.84
N THR A 176 -10.71 -7.93 0.16
CA THR A 176 -10.09 -9.20 0.60
C THR A 176 -11.14 -10.10 1.26
N ALA A 177 -11.93 -9.56 2.19
CA ALA A 177 -12.95 -10.29 2.92
C ALA A 177 -14.08 -10.81 2.03
N SER A 178 -14.43 -10.10 0.93
CA SER A 178 -15.48 -10.53 -0.01
C SER A 178 -15.23 -11.91 -0.63
N SER A 179 -13.95 -12.31 -0.74
CA SER A 179 -13.57 -13.64 -1.22
C SER A 179 -14.05 -14.80 -0.33
N LEU A 180 -14.47 -14.51 0.89
CA LEU A 180 -14.89 -15.48 1.89
C LEU A 180 -16.43 -15.58 2.06
N HIS A 181 -17.21 -14.76 1.32
CA HIS A 181 -18.66 -14.65 1.50
C HIS A 181 -19.37 -16.01 1.54
N ASP A 182 -18.96 -16.93 0.72
CA ASP A 182 -19.57 -18.25 0.50
C ASP A 182 -18.89 -19.41 1.24
N ILE A 183 -17.96 -19.14 2.19
CA ILE A 183 -17.24 -20.19 2.91
C ILE A 183 -18.17 -21.17 3.63
N GLY A 184 -19.36 -20.74 4.02
CA GLY A 184 -20.36 -21.58 4.68
C GLY A 184 -20.92 -22.69 3.80
N LYS A 185 -20.81 -22.60 2.48
CA LYS A 185 -21.24 -23.65 1.56
C LYS A 185 -20.51 -24.97 1.79
N ILE A 186 -19.35 -24.95 2.44
CA ILE A 186 -18.63 -26.19 2.84
C ILE A 186 -19.46 -27.08 3.78
N ARG A 187 -20.37 -26.50 4.53
CA ARG A 187 -21.26 -27.24 5.46
C ARG A 187 -22.61 -27.62 4.86
N ILE A 188 -22.90 -27.21 3.61
CA ILE A 188 -24.13 -27.59 2.90
C ILE A 188 -24.00 -29.04 2.37
N PRO A 189 -25.03 -29.90 2.51
CA PRO A 189 -25.03 -31.22 1.94
C PRO A 189 -24.80 -31.22 0.42
N GLU A 190 -23.99 -32.15 -0.06
CA GLU A 190 -23.56 -32.18 -1.47
C GLU A 190 -24.73 -32.40 -2.42
N GLU A 191 -25.76 -33.16 -2.02
CA GLU A 191 -26.95 -33.42 -2.81
C GLU A 191 -27.77 -32.16 -3.06
N ILE A 192 -27.70 -31.16 -2.16
CA ILE A 192 -28.34 -29.86 -2.29
C ILE A 192 -27.45 -28.91 -3.06
N LEU A 193 -26.17 -28.89 -2.71
CA LEU A 193 -25.18 -27.96 -3.27
C LEU A 193 -24.98 -28.17 -4.77
N ASN A 194 -24.86 -29.43 -5.21
CA ASN A 194 -24.60 -29.83 -6.59
C ASN A 194 -25.83 -30.41 -7.30
N LYS A 195 -27.05 -30.12 -6.79
CA LYS A 195 -28.27 -30.64 -7.38
C LYS A 195 -28.43 -30.17 -8.83
N PRO A 196 -28.57 -31.11 -9.79
CA PRO A 196 -28.87 -30.72 -11.15
C PRO A 196 -30.33 -30.28 -11.27
N GLY A 197 -30.56 -28.97 -11.31
CA GLY A 197 -31.86 -28.36 -11.44
C GLY A 197 -32.25 -27.41 -10.31
N ARG A 198 -33.53 -27.06 -10.22
CA ARG A 198 -34.01 -26.13 -9.19
C ARG A 198 -34.12 -26.84 -7.83
N LEU A 199 -33.74 -26.11 -6.77
CA LEU A 199 -33.96 -26.55 -5.38
C LEU A 199 -35.48 -26.47 -5.06
N THR A 200 -35.95 -27.40 -4.24
CA THR A 200 -37.25 -27.25 -3.60
C THR A 200 -37.22 -26.14 -2.53
N ASP A 201 -38.37 -25.72 -2.02
CA ASP A 201 -38.44 -24.70 -0.97
C ASP A 201 -37.70 -25.12 0.32
N GLU A 202 -37.76 -26.42 0.66
CA GLU A 202 -37.05 -27.00 1.80
C GLU A 202 -35.53 -27.02 1.55
N GLU A 203 -35.09 -27.45 0.41
CA GLU A 203 -33.66 -27.44 0.02
C GLU A 203 -33.13 -26.03 -0.05
N PHE A 204 -33.92 -25.08 -0.56
CA PHE A 204 -33.53 -23.68 -0.59
C PHE A 204 -33.40 -23.06 0.81
N LYS A 205 -34.25 -23.48 1.79
CA LYS A 205 -34.07 -23.10 3.19
C LYS A 205 -32.75 -23.59 3.74
N ILE A 206 -32.37 -24.84 3.43
CA ILE A 206 -31.05 -25.37 3.82
C ILE A 206 -29.92 -24.59 3.10
N MET A 207 -30.02 -24.34 1.83
CA MET A 207 -29.04 -23.53 1.09
C MET A 207 -28.82 -22.16 1.71
N LYS A 208 -29.88 -21.46 2.14
CA LYS A 208 -29.77 -20.13 2.77
C LYS A 208 -28.93 -20.15 4.06
N THR A 209 -28.84 -21.29 4.75
CA THR A 209 -28.05 -21.38 5.99
C THR A 209 -26.55 -21.19 5.78
N HIS A 210 -26.05 -21.21 4.52
CA HIS A 210 -24.61 -21.01 4.27
C HIS A 210 -24.12 -19.67 4.82
N SER A 211 -24.94 -18.62 4.83
CA SER A 211 -24.56 -17.31 5.38
C SER A 211 -24.32 -17.38 6.90
N GLU A 212 -25.22 -18.04 7.65
CA GLU A 212 -25.05 -18.27 9.10
C GLU A 212 -23.89 -19.22 9.38
N LEU A 213 -23.76 -20.30 8.60
CA LEU A 213 -22.69 -21.29 8.73
C LEU A 213 -21.33 -20.69 8.43
N GLY A 214 -21.25 -19.78 7.43
CA GLY A 214 -20.03 -19.04 7.10
C GLY A 214 -19.61 -18.12 8.25
N ALA A 215 -20.54 -17.33 8.78
CA ALA A 215 -20.31 -16.50 9.96
C ALA A 215 -19.87 -17.33 11.18
N ALA A 216 -20.48 -18.50 11.40
CA ALA A 216 -20.08 -19.42 12.46
C ALA A 216 -18.65 -19.96 12.25
N ILE A 217 -18.28 -20.35 11.03
CA ILE A 217 -16.91 -20.78 10.72
C ILE A 217 -15.90 -19.70 11.06
N ILE A 218 -16.14 -18.45 10.63
CA ILE A 218 -15.23 -17.31 10.93
C ILE A 218 -15.13 -17.07 12.44
N LYS A 219 -16.25 -17.17 13.16
CA LYS A 219 -16.29 -16.97 14.61
C LYS A 219 -15.58 -18.07 15.39
N ASP A 220 -15.65 -19.32 14.92
CA ASP A 220 -15.04 -20.48 15.57
C ASP A 220 -13.51 -20.57 15.33
N MET A 221 -12.96 -19.72 14.47
CA MET A 221 -11.51 -19.64 14.24
C MET A 221 -10.80 -19.07 15.45
N ASP A 222 -9.60 -19.61 15.76
CA ASP A 222 -8.74 -19.14 16.86
C ASP A 222 -7.95 -17.87 16.44
N PHE A 223 -8.72 -16.83 16.08
CA PHE A 223 -8.21 -15.49 15.79
C PHE A 223 -8.84 -14.45 16.72
N PRO A 224 -8.14 -13.34 17.02
CA PRO A 224 -8.75 -12.22 17.73
C PRO A 224 -10.01 -11.74 17.00
N GLN A 225 -11.14 -11.77 17.66
CA GLN A 225 -12.44 -11.40 17.07
C GLN A 225 -12.54 -9.89 16.74
N ASP A 226 -11.69 -9.08 17.38
CA ASP A 226 -11.52 -7.65 17.11
C ASP A 226 -10.58 -7.36 15.92
N HIS A 227 -9.99 -8.39 15.33
CA HIS A 227 -9.15 -8.21 14.13
C HIS A 227 -10.02 -7.73 12.94
N PRO A 228 -9.70 -6.58 12.30
CA PRO A 228 -10.56 -5.98 11.27
C PRO A 228 -11.00 -6.94 10.17
N LEU A 229 -10.07 -7.77 9.65
CA LEU A 229 -10.39 -8.74 8.60
C LEU A 229 -11.38 -9.82 9.07
N VAL A 230 -11.24 -10.31 10.31
CA VAL A 230 -12.13 -11.33 10.87
C VAL A 230 -13.53 -10.77 11.05
N HIS A 231 -13.64 -9.57 11.59
CA HIS A 231 -14.92 -8.89 11.78
C HIS A 231 -15.61 -8.62 10.42
N THR A 232 -14.92 -8.02 9.47
CA THR A 232 -15.46 -7.73 8.13
C THR A 232 -15.87 -9.01 7.39
N ALA A 233 -15.06 -10.07 7.47
CA ALA A 233 -15.39 -11.35 6.85
C ALA A 233 -16.63 -11.98 7.49
N TRP A 234 -16.79 -11.87 8.82
CA TRP A 234 -17.96 -12.32 9.51
C TRP A 234 -19.23 -11.58 9.06
N GLU A 235 -19.19 -10.26 8.98
CA GLU A 235 -20.29 -9.42 8.48
C GLU A 235 -20.68 -9.79 7.04
N ILE A 236 -19.71 -9.91 6.15
CA ILE A 236 -19.93 -10.29 4.75
C ILE A 236 -20.55 -11.70 4.68
N CYS A 237 -19.95 -12.70 5.33
CA CYS A 237 -20.50 -14.05 5.35
C CYS A 237 -21.96 -14.08 5.82
N ARG A 238 -22.29 -13.33 6.85
CA ARG A 238 -23.61 -13.34 7.43
C ARG A 238 -24.63 -12.60 6.59
N TRP A 239 -24.28 -11.43 6.00
CA TRP A 239 -25.24 -10.47 5.51
C TRP A 239 -25.18 -10.19 4.00
N HIS A 240 -24.33 -10.85 3.22
CA HIS A 240 -24.24 -10.63 1.76
C HIS A 240 -25.52 -11.00 0.99
N HIS A 241 -26.49 -11.67 1.62
CA HIS A 241 -27.80 -11.94 1.07
C HIS A 241 -28.90 -11.07 1.68
N GLU A 242 -28.56 -10.12 2.53
CA GLU A 242 -29.53 -9.13 2.99
C GLU A 242 -29.93 -8.20 1.84
N ARG A 243 -31.11 -7.67 1.94
CA ARG A 243 -31.68 -6.82 0.87
C ARG A 243 -32.14 -5.50 1.46
N TRP A 244 -31.92 -4.44 0.70
CA TRP A 244 -32.34 -3.10 1.07
C TRP A 244 -33.82 -3.00 1.47
N ASP A 245 -34.67 -3.83 0.87
CA ASP A 245 -36.11 -3.92 1.17
C ASP A 245 -36.47 -4.74 2.42
N GLY A 246 -35.47 -5.30 3.13
CA GLY A 246 -35.65 -6.12 4.33
C GLY A 246 -36.20 -7.53 4.05
N LYS A 247 -36.20 -7.97 2.78
CA LYS A 247 -36.65 -9.33 2.39
C LYS A 247 -35.48 -10.28 2.18
N GLY A 248 -34.30 -9.89 2.65
CA GLY A 248 -33.09 -10.70 2.65
C GLY A 248 -33.07 -11.77 3.72
N TYR A 249 -31.92 -12.36 3.94
CA TYR A 249 -31.65 -13.35 4.97
C TYR A 249 -30.20 -13.26 5.43
N PRO A 250 -29.85 -13.73 6.65
CA PRO A 250 -30.68 -14.50 7.59
C PRO A 250 -31.49 -13.62 8.56
N ASP A 251 -31.09 -12.35 8.79
CA ASP A 251 -31.64 -11.52 9.87
C ASP A 251 -32.76 -10.57 9.38
N GLY A 252 -32.91 -10.37 8.07
CA GLY A 252 -33.89 -9.47 7.48
C GLY A 252 -33.57 -8.00 7.68
N LEU A 253 -32.27 -7.64 7.71
CA LEU A 253 -31.79 -6.26 7.84
C LEU A 253 -32.31 -5.40 6.69
N LYS A 254 -32.54 -4.11 6.97
CA LYS A 254 -33.11 -3.20 6.00
C LYS A 254 -32.34 -1.90 5.89
N GLY A 255 -32.11 -1.46 4.66
CA GLY A 255 -31.48 -0.16 4.41
C GLY A 255 -30.09 -0.08 5.02
N GLU A 256 -29.85 0.97 5.80
CA GLU A 256 -28.57 1.26 6.45
C GLU A 256 -28.20 0.32 7.62
N GLU A 257 -29.12 -0.56 8.04
CA GLU A 257 -28.79 -1.62 9.00
C GLU A 257 -27.83 -2.65 8.41
N ILE A 258 -27.77 -2.76 7.08
CA ILE A 258 -26.83 -3.63 6.37
C ILE A 258 -25.47 -2.93 6.30
N PRO A 259 -24.39 -3.49 6.86
CA PRO A 259 -23.04 -2.91 6.74
C PRO A 259 -22.62 -2.73 5.28
N ILE A 260 -21.91 -1.63 4.98
CA ILE A 260 -21.49 -1.34 3.62
C ILE A 260 -20.66 -2.45 2.98
N CYS A 261 -19.84 -3.17 3.76
CA CYS A 261 -19.07 -4.32 3.31
C CYS A 261 -19.93 -5.48 2.80
N ALA A 262 -21.17 -5.59 3.25
CA ALA A 262 -22.14 -6.61 2.83
C ALA A 262 -23.12 -6.12 1.76
N GLN A 263 -23.12 -4.81 1.44
CA GLN A 263 -23.97 -4.23 0.39
C GLN A 263 -23.35 -4.28 -1.02
N VAL A 264 -22.05 -4.52 -1.12
CA VAL A 264 -21.26 -4.49 -2.36
C VAL A 264 -20.96 -5.88 -2.92
#